data_6ee54f51ad99f7e37ba077ef1d169c49
#
_entry.id   6ee54f51ad99f7e37ba077ef1d169c49
#
_cell.length_a   1.000
_cell.length_b   1.000
_cell.length_c   1.000
_cell.angle_alpha   90.00
_cell.angle_beta   90.00
_cell.angle_gamma   90.00
#
_symmetry.space_group_name_H-M   'P 1'
#
loop_
_entity.id
_entity.type
_entity.pdbx_description
1 polymer ?
#
loop_
_entity_poly.entity_id
_entity_poly.type
_entity_poly.pdbx_seq_one_letter_code
_entity_poly.pdbx_strand_id
1 'polypeptide(L)'
;MSGALNAFTIKGGFDFTMDMRRKDRHITQPDRIVSIIDGCSVCRIAMQDGEGLYIVPLSFGYEYSGVDNIKLYFHSANEGRKLRAITARPDVAFEMDCMEGITQGDTACAYSCAYKSITGTARASIVCDTEEKQRALSLIMEHTVKKHFDFNSEQAAHVAIIRLDVKSISAKGSD
;
A
#
# COMPACT_ATOMS: atom_id res chain seq x y z
N MET A 1 -28.18 3.94 -28.41
CA MET A 1 -28.69 4.19 -27.04
C MET A 1 -27.48 4.17 -26.11
N SER A 2 -27.10 5.37 -25.68
CA SER A 2 -25.89 5.62 -24.87
C SER A 2 -26.22 5.33 -23.40
N GLY A 3 -25.61 4.30 -22.84
CA GLY A 3 -25.68 4.01 -21.41
C GLY A 3 -24.70 4.87 -20.65
N ALA A 4 -25.19 5.84 -19.90
CA ALA A 4 -24.40 6.73 -19.08
C ALA A 4 -23.69 5.95 -17.96
N LEU A 5 -22.36 6.03 -17.94
CA LEU A 5 -21.51 5.65 -16.82
C LEU A 5 -21.81 6.60 -15.65
N ASN A 6 -22.46 6.10 -14.61
CA ASN A 6 -22.61 6.84 -13.35
C ASN A 6 -21.27 6.82 -12.61
N ALA A 7 -20.47 7.88 -12.80
CA ALA A 7 -19.35 8.18 -11.93
C ALA A 7 -19.90 8.67 -10.58
N PHE A 8 -19.72 7.86 -9.52
CA PHE A 8 -19.94 8.31 -8.15
C PHE A 8 -18.74 9.17 -7.74
N THR A 9 -18.86 10.47 -7.89
CA THR A 9 -17.90 11.43 -7.37
C THR A 9 -18.25 11.71 -5.91
N ILE A 10 -17.52 11.11 -4.98
CA ILE A 10 -17.52 11.57 -3.59
C ILE A 10 -16.70 12.86 -3.58
N LYS A 11 -17.26 13.96 -3.09
CA LYS A 11 -16.57 15.24 -2.89
C LYS A 11 -15.44 15.06 -1.88
N GLY A 12 -14.21 14.93 -2.40
CA GLY A 12 -12.98 14.66 -1.69
C GLY A 12 -12.15 13.66 -2.50
N GLY A 13 -11.78 14.00 -3.66
CA GLY A 13 -10.74 13.66 -4.63
C GLY A 13 -10.16 12.26 -4.79
N PHE A 14 -10.67 11.18 -4.22
CA PHE A 14 -10.14 9.84 -4.48
C PHE A 14 -10.85 9.19 -5.67
N ASP A 15 -10.07 8.86 -6.71
CA ASP A 15 -10.60 8.18 -7.88
C ASP A 15 -10.63 6.66 -7.66
N PHE A 16 -11.81 6.12 -7.30
CA PHE A 16 -12.09 4.69 -7.22
C PHE A 16 -12.37 4.10 -8.61
N THR A 17 -11.72 4.56 -9.68
CA THR A 17 -12.04 4.24 -11.08
C THR A 17 -11.61 2.87 -11.57
N MET A 18 -11.18 1.95 -10.71
CA MET A 18 -11.13 0.55 -11.13
C MET A 18 -12.49 -0.10 -10.92
N ASP A 19 -13.28 -0.20 -12.01
CA ASP A 19 -14.59 -0.90 -12.00
C ASP A 19 -14.39 -2.37 -11.59
N MET A 20 -14.60 -2.64 -10.30
CA MET A 20 -14.38 -3.94 -9.72
C MET A 20 -15.52 -4.90 -10.13
N ARG A 21 -15.17 -6.02 -10.78
CA ARG A 21 -16.14 -7.03 -11.22
C ARG A 21 -16.98 -7.59 -10.05
N ARG A 22 -16.36 -7.81 -8.88
CA ARG A 22 -17.01 -8.35 -7.67
C ARG A 22 -17.35 -7.19 -6.71
N LYS A 23 -18.41 -6.44 -7.02
CA LYS A 23 -18.89 -5.30 -6.22
C LYS A 23 -19.32 -5.68 -4.81
N ASP A 24 -19.77 -6.93 -4.62
CA ASP A 24 -20.13 -7.53 -3.34
C ASP A 24 -18.96 -7.62 -2.35
N ARG A 25 -17.72 -7.61 -2.84
CA ARG A 25 -16.48 -7.68 -2.04
C ARG A 25 -15.80 -6.32 -1.84
N HIS A 26 -16.36 -5.26 -2.39
CA HIS A 26 -15.75 -3.93 -2.35
C HIS A 26 -15.85 -3.32 -0.94
N ILE A 27 -14.73 -2.87 -0.41
CA ILE A 27 -14.63 -2.21 0.89
C ILE A 27 -14.33 -0.72 0.64
N THR A 28 -15.25 0.14 1.08
CA THR A 28 -15.15 1.60 0.92
C THR A 28 -15.10 2.35 2.25
N GLN A 29 -15.40 1.67 3.36
CA GLN A 29 -15.42 2.26 4.69
C GLN A 29 -13.98 2.55 5.14
N PRO A 30 -13.67 3.81 5.54
CA PRO A 30 -12.32 4.22 5.93
C PRO A 30 -11.73 3.36 7.05
N ASP A 31 -12.49 3.07 8.09
CA ASP A 31 -12.03 2.27 9.23
C ASP A 31 -11.68 0.83 8.81
N ARG A 32 -12.44 0.25 7.88
CA ARG A 32 -12.11 -1.07 7.32
C ARG A 32 -10.85 -1.04 6.46
N ILE A 33 -10.63 0.02 5.70
CA ILE A 33 -9.40 0.21 4.91
C ILE A 33 -8.18 0.28 5.84
N VAL A 34 -8.25 1.10 6.90
CA VAL A 34 -7.18 1.19 7.90
C VAL A 34 -6.94 -0.17 8.57
N SER A 35 -8.01 -0.90 8.93
CA SER A 35 -7.89 -2.24 9.51
C SER A 35 -7.19 -3.24 8.58
N ILE A 36 -7.35 -3.12 7.25
CA ILE A 36 -6.64 -3.96 6.29
C ILE A 36 -5.16 -3.57 6.28
N ILE A 37 -4.83 -2.28 6.24
CA ILE A 37 -3.44 -1.81 6.28
C ILE A 37 -2.76 -2.32 7.54
N ASP A 38 -3.42 -2.21 8.70
CA ASP A 38 -2.90 -2.67 9.99
C ASP A 38 -2.68 -4.19 10.07
N GLY A 39 -3.50 -4.95 9.36
CA GLY A 39 -3.42 -6.41 9.30
C GLY A 39 -2.35 -6.94 8.35
N CYS A 40 -1.86 -6.12 7.41
CA CYS A 40 -0.87 -6.52 6.43
C CYS A 40 0.55 -6.23 6.93
N SER A 41 1.44 -7.22 6.93
CA SER A 41 2.85 -7.05 7.34
C SER A 41 3.79 -6.71 6.18
N VAL A 42 3.35 -6.95 4.95
CA VAL A 42 4.14 -6.76 3.73
C VAL A 42 3.33 -6.02 2.69
N CYS A 43 3.95 -5.04 2.06
CA CYS A 43 3.44 -4.37 0.86
C CYS A 43 4.38 -4.68 -0.32
N ARG A 44 3.81 -5.04 -1.45
CA ARG A 44 4.54 -5.31 -2.70
C ARG A 44 4.44 -4.09 -3.60
N ILE A 45 5.59 -3.55 -3.99
CA ILE A 45 5.67 -2.40 -4.90
C ILE A 45 6.03 -2.93 -6.29
N ALA A 46 5.20 -2.61 -7.26
CA ALA A 46 5.43 -2.90 -8.67
C ALA A 46 5.97 -1.64 -9.38
N MET A 47 7.13 -1.77 -9.98
CA MET A 47 7.87 -0.73 -10.68
C MET A 47 8.20 -1.18 -12.09
N GLN A 48 8.60 -0.24 -12.95
CA GLN A 48 9.12 -0.50 -14.27
C GLN A 48 10.42 0.26 -14.50
N ASP A 49 11.42 -0.42 -15.04
CA ASP A 49 12.70 0.18 -15.48
C ASP A 49 13.07 -0.27 -16.91
N GLY A 50 14.32 -0.03 -17.31
CA GLY A 50 14.82 -0.44 -18.63
C GLY A 50 14.91 -1.96 -18.82
N GLU A 51 14.92 -2.73 -17.74
CA GLU A 51 14.97 -4.21 -17.76
C GLU A 51 13.55 -4.83 -17.73
N GLY A 52 12.48 -4.02 -17.56
CA GLY A 52 11.10 -4.45 -17.57
C GLY A 52 10.39 -4.26 -16.24
N LEU A 53 9.35 -5.06 -15.99
CA LEU A 53 8.58 -5.02 -14.74
C LEU A 53 9.38 -5.63 -13.59
N TYR A 54 9.27 -5.00 -12.43
CA TYR A 54 9.98 -5.40 -11.22
C TYR A 54 9.07 -5.26 -10.01
N ILE A 55 8.96 -6.31 -9.20
CA ILE A 55 8.15 -6.32 -7.98
C ILE A 55 9.06 -6.64 -6.80
N VAL A 56 8.86 -5.92 -5.69
CA VAL A 56 9.60 -6.17 -4.45
C VAL A 56 8.66 -6.16 -3.24
N PRO A 57 8.69 -7.19 -2.37
CA PRO A 57 8.00 -7.20 -1.09
C PRO A 57 8.84 -6.46 -0.05
N LEU A 58 8.19 -5.58 0.73
CA LEU A 58 8.84 -4.79 1.78
C LEU A 58 7.93 -4.69 3.01
N SER A 59 8.52 -4.70 4.20
CA SER A 59 7.86 -4.22 5.41
C SER A 59 7.68 -2.72 5.30
N PHE A 60 6.63 -2.19 5.90
CA PHE A 60 6.25 -0.79 5.73
C PHE A 60 5.71 -0.18 7.02
N GLY A 61 5.66 1.13 7.03
CA GLY A 61 4.88 1.94 7.95
C GLY A 61 3.98 2.88 7.16
N TYR A 62 3.04 3.55 7.82
CA TYR A 62 2.13 4.44 7.12
C TYR A 62 1.70 5.64 7.96
N GLU A 63 1.30 6.70 7.28
CA GLU A 63 0.54 7.83 7.81
C GLU A 63 -0.84 7.83 7.16
N TYR A 64 -1.87 8.03 7.98
CA TYR A 64 -3.24 8.14 7.54
C TYR A 64 -3.86 9.43 8.07
N SER A 65 -4.24 10.33 7.18
CA SER A 65 -4.96 11.57 7.51
C SER A 65 -6.26 11.68 6.69
N GLY A 66 -6.93 10.54 6.49
CA GLY A 66 -8.08 10.37 5.63
C GLY A 66 -7.74 9.52 4.40
N VAL A 67 -8.77 8.97 3.74
CA VAL A 67 -8.58 8.10 2.55
C VAL A 67 -7.86 8.79 1.41
N ASP A 68 -7.97 10.11 1.33
CA ASP A 68 -7.34 10.94 0.31
C ASP A 68 -5.88 11.32 0.65
N ASN A 69 -5.40 10.93 1.82
CA ASN A 69 -4.06 11.29 2.28
C ASN A 69 -3.42 10.13 3.05
N ILE A 70 -3.04 9.11 2.28
CA ILE A 70 -2.30 7.94 2.78
C ILE A 70 -0.88 8.02 2.25
N LYS A 71 0.08 7.90 3.15
CA LYS A 71 1.49 7.74 2.80
C LYS A 71 2.00 6.42 3.31
N LEU A 72 2.69 5.67 2.47
CA LEU A 72 3.38 4.44 2.86
C LEU A 72 4.88 4.69 2.86
N TYR A 73 5.57 4.21 3.88
CA TYR A 73 7.02 4.37 4.05
C TYR A 73 7.72 3.02 4.08
N PHE A 74 8.86 2.96 3.41
CA PHE A 74 9.68 1.76 3.30
C PHE A 74 11.15 2.11 3.49
N HIS A 75 11.90 1.27 4.19
CA HIS A 75 13.35 1.41 4.24
C HIS A 75 14.03 0.55 3.18
N SER A 76 15.21 0.97 2.77
CA SER A 76 16.03 0.30 1.76
C SER A 76 17.52 0.57 2.01
N ALA A 77 18.38 -0.23 1.41
CA ALA A 77 19.77 0.18 1.22
C ALA A 77 19.83 1.50 0.41
N ASN A 78 20.90 2.27 0.60
CA ASN A 78 21.09 3.58 -0.05
C ASN A 78 21.27 3.51 -1.57
N GLU A 79 21.42 2.31 -2.12
CA GLU A 79 21.55 2.05 -3.56
C GLU A 79 20.80 0.77 -3.97
N GLY A 80 20.59 0.60 -5.27
CA GLY A 80 20.00 -0.61 -5.82
C GLY A 80 18.97 -0.34 -6.91
N ARG A 81 18.49 -1.43 -7.55
CA ARG A 81 17.57 -1.38 -8.70
C ARG A 81 16.31 -0.60 -8.39
N LYS A 82 15.68 -0.84 -7.23
CA LYS A 82 14.42 -0.17 -6.87
C LYS A 82 14.54 1.34 -6.76
N LEU A 83 15.66 1.86 -6.21
CA LEU A 83 15.86 3.31 -6.11
C LEU A 83 16.08 3.91 -7.50
N ARG A 84 16.84 3.24 -8.38
CA ARG A 84 17.01 3.69 -9.76
C ARG A 84 15.69 3.66 -10.53
N ALA A 85 14.88 2.61 -10.37
CA ALA A 85 13.58 2.49 -11.02
C ALA A 85 12.63 3.62 -10.60
N ILE A 86 12.51 3.90 -9.29
CA ILE A 86 11.69 4.98 -8.73
C ILE A 86 12.17 6.35 -9.21
N THR A 87 13.49 6.58 -9.23
CA THR A 87 14.05 7.85 -9.72
C THR A 87 13.74 8.09 -11.19
N ALA A 88 13.81 7.04 -12.01
CA ALA A 88 13.52 7.14 -13.44
C ALA A 88 12.02 7.22 -13.74
N ARG A 89 11.20 6.45 -13.02
CA ARG A 89 9.74 6.35 -13.19
C ARG A 89 9.05 6.29 -11.83
N PRO A 90 8.64 7.45 -11.29
CA PRO A 90 8.09 7.52 -9.93
C PRO A 90 6.65 6.99 -9.79
N ASP A 91 5.93 6.79 -10.89
CA ASP A 91 4.58 6.22 -10.83
C ASP A 91 4.68 4.70 -10.69
N VAL A 92 4.10 4.20 -9.58
CA VAL A 92 4.17 2.80 -9.17
C VAL A 92 2.79 2.25 -8.86
N ALA A 93 2.65 0.93 -8.91
CA ALA A 93 1.52 0.25 -8.30
C ALA A 93 1.98 -0.45 -7.03
N PHE A 94 1.02 -0.70 -6.12
CA PHE A 94 1.29 -1.46 -4.91
C PHE A 94 0.14 -2.40 -4.58
N GLU A 95 0.47 -3.40 -3.80
CA GLU A 95 -0.48 -4.39 -3.32
C GLU A 95 -0.10 -4.84 -1.92
N MET A 96 -1.10 -5.07 -1.06
CA MET A 96 -0.96 -5.74 0.22
C MET A 96 -2.16 -6.62 0.47
N ASP A 97 -1.93 -7.79 1.07
CA ASP A 97 -2.98 -8.75 1.37
C ASP A 97 -2.74 -9.49 2.69
N CYS A 98 -3.81 -9.96 3.27
CA CYS A 98 -3.78 -10.89 4.38
C CYS A 98 -4.88 -11.96 4.20
N MET A 99 -4.52 -13.19 4.51
CA MET A 99 -5.45 -14.32 4.57
C MET A 99 -5.91 -14.50 6.03
N GLU A 100 -7.22 -14.48 6.26
CA GLU A 100 -7.81 -14.61 7.59
C GLU A 100 -8.20 -16.05 7.93
N GLY A 101 -8.34 -16.91 6.94
CA GLY A 101 -8.66 -18.31 7.15
C GLY A 101 -9.20 -19.03 5.93
N ILE A 102 -9.51 -20.31 6.12
CA ILE A 102 -10.16 -21.16 5.12
C ILE A 102 -11.46 -21.65 5.71
N THR A 103 -12.56 -21.39 5.01
CA THR A 103 -13.86 -21.98 5.31
C THR A 103 -13.96 -23.34 4.62
N GLN A 104 -14.16 -24.39 5.41
CA GLN A 104 -14.31 -25.74 4.87
C GLN A 104 -15.71 -25.94 4.28
N GLY A 105 -15.78 -26.70 3.21
CA GLY A 105 -17.04 -27.10 2.57
C GLY A 105 -17.06 -28.60 2.28
N ASP A 106 -18.23 -29.15 2.03
CA ASP A 106 -18.43 -30.59 1.76
C ASP A 106 -17.83 -31.05 0.43
N THR A 107 -17.52 -30.14 -0.47
CA THR A 107 -16.87 -30.41 -1.77
C THR A 107 -15.74 -29.42 -2.00
N ALA A 108 -14.78 -29.76 -2.85
CA ALA A 108 -13.66 -28.88 -3.17
C ALA A 108 -14.11 -27.47 -3.65
N CYS A 109 -15.21 -27.38 -4.38
CA CYS A 109 -15.78 -26.11 -4.86
C CYS A 109 -16.45 -25.28 -3.77
N ALA A 110 -16.79 -25.88 -2.62
CA ALA A 110 -17.39 -25.20 -1.49
C ALA A 110 -16.38 -24.64 -0.49
N TYR A 111 -15.08 -24.99 -0.63
CA TYR A 111 -14.03 -24.35 0.14
C TYR A 111 -13.90 -22.89 -0.27
N SER A 112 -13.75 -22.01 0.70
CA SER A 112 -13.53 -20.59 0.49
C SER A 112 -12.36 -20.08 1.34
N CYS A 113 -11.76 -19.00 0.87
CA CYS A 113 -10.68 -18.30 1.59
C CYS A 113 -11.21 -16.96 2.06
N ALA A 114 -11.20 -16.74 3.36
CA ALA A 114 -11.41 -15.42 3.93
C ALA A 114 -10.10 -14.61 3.75
N TYR A 115 -10.20 -13.48 3.07
CA TYR A 115 -9.05 -12.63 2.78
C TYR A 115 -9.44 -11.16 2.75
N LYS A 116 -8.46 -10.30 2.94
CA LYS A 116 -8.54 -8.86 2.69
C LYS A 116 -7.34 -8.43 1.88
N SER A 117 -7.54 -7.49 0.96
CA SER A 117 -6.47 -6.95 0.13
C SER A 117 -6.72 -5.50 -0.27
N ILE A 118 -5.62 -4.78 -0.48
CA ILE A 118 -5.61 -3.45 -1.07
C ILE A 118 -4.67 -3.48 -2.27
N THR A 119 -5.14 -2.99 -3.41
CA THR A 119 -4.31 -2.64 -4.56
C THR A 119 -4.42 -1.14 -4.80
N GLY A 120 -3.37 -0.53 -5.33
CA GLY A 120 -3.42 0.90 -5.59
C GLY A 120 -2.31 1.39 -6.49
N THR A 121 -2.40 2.68 -6.79
CA THR A 121 -1.35 3.44 -7.49
C THR A 121 -0.83 4.54 -6.59
N ALA A 122 0.43 4.88 -6.76
CA ALA A 122 1.08 5.91 -5.96
C ALA A 122 2.17 6.61 -6.76
N ARG A 123 2.57 7.79 -6.26
CA ARG A 123 3.82 8.42 -6.66
C ARG A 123 4.89 8.14 -5.62
N ALA A 124 5.94 7.48 -6.04
CA ALA A 124 7.07 7.15 -5.19
C ALA A 124 8.09 8.29 -5.18
N SER A 125 8.72 8.52 -4.03
CA SER A 125 9.83 9.46 -3.87
C SER A 125 10.85 8.92 -2.87
N ILE A 126 12.11 9.34 -3.02
CA ILE A 126 13.17 9.08 -2.03
C ILE A 126 13.18 10.28 -1.08
N VAL A 127 13.00 10.01 0.20
CA VAL A 127 12.95 11.03 1.25
C VAL A 127 14.37 11.54 1.52
N CYS A 128 14.57 12.86 1.38
CA CYS A 128 15.84 13.52 1.67
C CYS A 128 15.86 14.19 3.04
N ASP A 129 14.70 14.62 3.55
CA ASP A 129 14.58 15.30 4.83
C ASP A 129 14.86 14.33 5.99
N THR A 130 15.73 14.75 6.92
CA THR A 130 16.21 13.92 8.01
C THR A 130 15.10 13.63 9.04
N GLU A 131 14.28 14.63 9.36
CA GLU A 131 13.20 14.48 10.34
C GLU A 131 12.11 13.53 9.80
N GLU A 132 11.79 13.67 8.50
CA GLU A 132 10.86 12.73 7.83
C GLU A 132 11.43 11.31 7.80
N LYS A 133 12.74 11.14 7.56
CA LYS A 133 13.39 9.80 7.60
C LYS A 133 13.30 9.18 9.00
N GLN A 134 13.57 9.93 10.05
CA GLN A 134 13.47 9.45 11.44
C GLN A 134 12.04 9.04 11.77
N ARG A 135 11.07 9.89 11.43
CA ARG A 135 9.64 9.60 11.61
C ARG A 135 9.20 8.35 10.84
N ALA A 136 9.62 8.22 9.58
CA ALA A 136 9.31 7.06 8.75
C ALA A 136 9.85 5.76 9.34
N LEU A 137 11.06 5.75 9.90
CA LEU A 137 11.63 4.59 10.58
C LEU A 137 10.84 4.21 11.82
N SER A 138 10.42 5.19 12.63
CA SER A 138 9.54 4.96 13.79
C SER A 138 8.21 4.32 13.37
N LEU A 139 7.56 4.86 12.31
CA LEU A 139 6.31 4.30 11.77
C LEU A 139 6.48 2.87 11.24
N ILE A 140 7.59 2.55 10.56
CA ILE A 140 7.88 1.18 10.09
C ILE A 140 8.01 0.23 11.29
N MET A 141 8.70 0.64 12.35
CA MET A 141 8.84 -0.19 13.54
C MET A 141 7.53 -0.34 14.30
N GLU A 142 6.76 0.75 14.47
CA GLU A 142 5.44 0.70 15.10
C GLU A 142 4.51 -0.26 14.35
N HIS A 143 4.49 -0.17 13.02
CA HIS A 143 3.67 -1.06 12.21
C HIS A 143 4.13 -2.51 12.27
N THR A 144 5.45 -2.77 12.16
CA THR A 144 6.01 -4.13 12.04
C THR A 144 6.08 -4.87 13.38
N VAL A 145 6.55 -4.19 14.44
CA VAL A 145 6.79 -4.83 15.76
C VAL A 145 5.88 -4.31 16.86
N LYS A 146 4.97 -3.37 16.53
CA LYS A 146 4.00 -2.76 17.45
C LYS A 146 4.67 -2.08 18.66
N LYS A 147 5.85 -1.51 18.45
CA LYS A 147 6.61 -0.75 19.46
C LYS A 147 7.16 0.52 18.85
N HIS A 148 7.09 1.60 19.61
CA HIS A 148 7.71 2.87 19.25
C HIS A 148 9.22 2.83 19.45
N PHE A 149 9.96 3.42 18.51
CA PHE A 149 11.40 3.63 18.58
C PHE A 149 11.72 5.02 18.04
N ASP A 150 12.56 5.75 18.77
CA ASP A 150 13.14 6.99 18.30
C ASP A 150 14.43 6.70 17.53
N PHE A 151 14.60 7.38 16.42
CA PHE A 151 15.81 7.30 15.60
C PHE A 151 16.52 8.64 15.57
N ASN A 152 17.84 8.63 15.70
CA ASN A 152 18.66 9.81 15.51
C ASN A 152 19.07 9.99 14.03
N SER A 153 19.69 11.15 13.72
CA SER A 153 20.09 11.49 12.35
C SER A 153 21.16 10.54 11.78
N GLU A 154 22.05 10.05 12.61
CA GLU A 154 23.08 9.10 12.20
C GLU A 154 22.46 7.77 11.76
N GLN A 155 21.56 7.22 12.56
CA GLN A 155 20.82 5.98 12.22
C GLN A 155 20.01 6.17 10.92
N ALA A 156 19.32 7.31 10.77
CA ALA A 156 18.55 7.62 9.59
C ALA A 156 19.41 7.80 8.31
N ALA A 157 20.67 8.18 8.44
CA ALA A 157 21.59 8.31 7.31
C ALA A 157 22.02 6.97 6.71
N HIS A 158 21.97 5.88 7.47
CA HIS A 158 22.41 4.56 7.00
C HIS A 158 21.44 3.89 6.01
N VAL A 159 20.22 4.42 5.85
CA VAL A 159 19.21 3.83 4.98
C VAL A 159 18.55 4.88 4.07
N ALA A 160 18.10 4.44 2.91
CA ALA A 160 17.18 5.21 2.09
C ALA A 160 15.74 4.94 2.58
N ILE A 161 14.93 5.99 2.60
CA ILE A 161 13.48 5.90 2.82
C ILE A 161 12.77 6.18 1.50
N ILE A 162 11.90 5.27 1.13
CA ILE A 162 10.97 5.42 0.01
C ILE A 162 9.61 5.81 0.60
N ARG A 163 9.03 6.88 0.10
CA ARG A 163 7.65 7.29 0.40
C ARG A 163 6.79 7.06 -0.82
N LEU A 164 5.63 6.46 -0.62
CA LEU A 164 4.54 6.43 -1.60
C LEU A 164 3.44 7.40 -1.18
N ASP A 165 3.23 8.42 -1.97
CA ASP A 165 2.04 9.27 -1.88
C ASP A 165 0.93 8.57 -2.69
N VAL A 166 -0.04 7.99 -1.99
CA VAL A 166 -1.08 7.15 -2.60
C VAL A 166 -2.02 8.00 -3.43
N LYS A 167 -2.27 7.58 -4.68
CA LYS A 167 -3.17 8.27 -5.63
C LYS A 167 -4.53 7.60 -5.75
N SER A 168 -4.56 6.28 -5.68
CA SER A 168 -5.78 5.51 -5.74
C SER A 168 -5.64 4.21 -4.97
N ILE A 169 -6.74 3.73 -4.40
CA ILE A 169 -6.82 2.41 -3.79
C ILE A 169 -8.09 1.68 -4.23
N SER A 170 -8.01 0.35 -4.22
CA SER A 170 -9.15 -0.54 -4.34
C SER A 170 -9.00 -1.60 -3.27
N ALA A 171 -9.89 -1.57 -2.28
CA ALA A 171 -9.92 -2.53 -1.18
C ALA A 171 -11.03 -3.54 -1.36
N LYS A 172 -10.75 -4.81 -1.06
CA LYS A 172 -11.73 -5.90 -1.09
C LYS A 172 -11.44 -6.97 -0.07
N GLY A 173 -12.49 -7.69 0.30
CA GLY A 173 -12.41 -8.82 1.19
C GLY A 173 -13.55 -9.79 0.99
N SER A 174 -13.39 -10.99 1.52
CA SER A 174 -14.46 -11.96 1.75
C SER A 174 -14.40 -12.37 3.21
N ASP A 175 -15.49 -12.22 3.88
CA ASP A 175 -15.70 -12.77 5.22
C ASP A 175 -16.00 -14.25 5.13
#